data_2c599ebc2250dfcd061732b40b8aeca8
#
_entry.id   2c599ebc2250dfcd061732b40b8aeca8
#
_cell.length_a   1.000
_cell.length_b   1.000
_cell.length_c   1.000
_cell.angle_alpha   90.00
_cell.angle_beta   90.00
_cell.angle_gamma   90.00
#
_symmetry.space_group_name_H-M   'P 1'
#
loop_
_entity.id
_entity.type
_entity.pdbx_description
1 polymer ?
#
loop_
_entity_poly.entity_id
_entity_poly.type
_entity_poly.pdbx_seq_one_letter_code
_entity_poly.pdbx_strand_id
1 'polypeptide(L)'
;IDPVSARTIRGLLERYTAGGATVIFSSHVMELVQRLCDRVGIMHLGRLIAEGPTDQVRAGRSLEDAFVELVGASHAGAEELGWLGTWSA
;
A
#
# COMPACT_ATOMS: atom_id res chain seq x y z
N ILE A 1 -12.09 10.35 4.55
CA ILE A 1 -12.24 10.31 6.00
C ILE A 1 -11.46 11.47 6.61
N ASP A 2 -12.02 12.12 7.58
CA ASP A 2 -11.36 13.25 8.18
C ASP A 2 -10.30 12.81 9.22
N PRO A 3 -9.36 13.70 9.58
CA PRO A 3 -8.28 13.35 10.49
C PRO A 3 -8.75 12.93 11.89
N VAL A 4 -9.86 13.49 12.36
CA VAL A 4 -10.37 13.15 13.69
C VAL A 4 -10.92 11.73 13.69
N SER A 5 -11.72 11.39 12.67
CA SER A 5 -12.27 10.05 12.55
C SER A 5 -11.18 9.01 12.35
N ALA A 6 -10.16 9.32 11.54
CA ALA A 6 -9.04 8.41 11.34
C ALA A 6 -8.30 8.14 12.65
N ARG A 7 -8.12 9.17 13.47
CA ARG A 7 -7.44 9.01 14.75
C ARG A 7 -8.25 8.16 15.72
N THR A 8 -9.57 8.34 15.73
CA THR A 8 -10.47 7.54 16.55
C THR A 8 -10.44 6.07 16.16
N ILE A 9 -10.52 5.81 14.86
CA ILE A 9 -10.47 4.44 14.34
C ILE A 9 -9.12 3.80 14.69
N ARG A 10 -8.04 4.53 14.53
CA ARG A 10 -6.72 4.03 14.87
C ARG A 10 -6.63 3.64 16.34
N GLY A 11 -7.16 4.46 17.23
CA GLY A 11 -7.17 4.16 18.66
C GLY A 11 -7.95 2.89 18.98
N LEU A 12 -9.10 2.69 18.31
CA LEU A 12 -9.90 1.49 18.50
C LEU A 12 -9.14 0.25 17.98
N LEU A 13 -8.49 0.35 16.84
CA LEU A 13 -7.73 -0.76 16.27
C LEU A 13 -6.53 -1.10 17.15
N GLU A 14 -5.85 -0.09 17.69
CA GLU A 14 -4.72 -0.32 18.58
C GLU A 14 -5.13 -1.05 19.86
N ARG A 15 -6.28 -0.71 20.41
CA ARG A 15 -6.80 -1.42 21.58
C ARG A 15 -7.14 -2.85 21.26
N TYR A 16 -7.76 -3.07 20.12
CA TYR A 16 -8.18 -4.40 19.71
C TYR A 16 -6.97 -5.30 19.47
N THR A 17 -5.97 -4.79 18.78
CA THR A 17 -4.76 -5.56 18.46
C THR A 17 -3.88 -5.75 19.69
N ALA A 18 -3.89 -4.82 20.64
CA ALA A 18 -3.15 -4.96 21.89
C ALA A 18 -3.62 -6.18 22.68
N GLY A 19 -4.87 -6.60 22.49
CA GLY A 19 -5.40 -7.81 23.09
C GLY A 19 -5.02 -9.09 22.37
N GLY A 20 -4.20 -9.03 21.35
CA GLY A 20 -3.75 -10.19 20.59
C GLY A 20 -4.43 -10.41 19.25
N ALA A 21 -5.38 -9.54 18.89
CA ALA A 21 -6.06 -9.67 17.61
C ALA A 21 -5.25 -9.07 16.47
N THR A 22 -5.50 -9.54 15.27
CA THR A 22 -4.91 -8.98 14.05
C THR A 22 -6.06 -8.50 13.18
N VAL A 23 -5.90 -7.34 12.55
CA VAL A 23 -6.89 -6.79 11.65
C VAL A 23 -6.26 -6.63 10.27
N ILE A 24 -6.95 -7.13 9.26
CA ILE A 24 -6.51 -6.98 7.87
C ILE A 24 -7.65 -6.32 7.11
N PHE A 25 -7.34 -5.28 6.36
CA PHE A 25 -8.33 -4.69 5.48
C PHE A 25 -7.64 -4.22 4.19
N SER A 26 -8.41 -4.04 3.16
CA SER A 26 -7.89 -3.53 1.90
C SER A 26 -8.58 -2.22 1.54
N SER A 27 -7.83 -1.32 0.93
CA SER A 27 -8.35 -0.03 0.52
C SER A 27 -7.46 0.54 -0.58
N HIS A 28 -8.04 1.37 -1.43
CA HIS A 28 -7.26 2.12 -2.41
C HIS A 28 -7.08 3.58 -1.95
N VAL A 29 -7.51 3.90 -0.74
CA VAL A 29 -7.31 5.23 -0.16
C VAL A 29 -6.00 5.19 0.61
N MET A 30 -4.92 5.59 -0.05
CA MET A 30 -3.57 5.45 0.50
C MET A 30 -3.35 6.23 1.80
N GLU A 31 -3.94 7.40 1.91
CA GLU A 31 -3.80 8.19 3.13
C GLU A 31 -4.38 7.48 4.34
N LEU A 32 -5.50 6.80 4.16
CA LEU A 32 -6.13 6.04 5.24
C LEU A 32 -5.26 4.85 5.63
N VAL A 33 -4.76 4.12 4.65
CA VAL A 33 -3.89 2.97 4.89
C VAL A 33 -2.63 3.42 5.63
N GLN A 34 -2.03 4.52 5.21
CA GLN A 34 -0.84 5.06 5.86
C GLN A 34 -1.08 5.39 7.33
N ARG A 35 -2.26 5.88 7.67
CA ARG A 35 -2.58 6.27 9.03
C ARG A 35 -2.96 5.09 9.92
N LEU A 36 -3.55 4.06 9.36
CA LEU A 36 -4.11 2.96 10.16
C LEU A 36 -3.24 1.72 10.22
N CYS A 37 -2.39 1.49 9.24
CA CYS A 37 -1.69 0.22 9.11
C CYS A 37 -0.24 0.27 9.57
N ASP A 38 0.16 -0.75 10.32
CA ASP A 38 1.57 -0.92 10.72
C ASP A 38 2.36 -1.57 9.60
N ARG A 39 1.71 -2.43 8.83
CA ARG A 39 2.28 -3.12 7.69
C ARG A 39 1.36 -2.99 6.51
N VAL A 40 1.93 -2.96 5.31
CA VAL A 40 1.16 -2.85 4.08
C VAL A 40 1.65 -3.86 3.07
N GLY A 41 0.73 -4.29 2.22
CA GLY A 41 1.07 -5.02 1.02
C GLY A 41 0.47 -4.27 -0.16
N ILE A 42 1.25 -4.02 -1.19
CA ILE A 42 0.79 -3.33 -2.38
C ILE A 42 0.57 -4.36 -3.49
N MET A 43 -0.68 -4.42 -3.95
CA MET A 43 -1.07 -5.35 -5.00
C MET A 43 -1.28 -4.59 -6.30
N HIS A 44 -0.84 -5.16 -7.39
CA HIS A 44 -1.08 -4.59 -8.72
C HIS A 44 -1.16 -5.73 -9.74
N LEU A 45 -2.24 -5.73 -10.49
CA LEU A 45 -2.49 -6.74 -11.52
C LEU A 45 -2.35 -8.17 -10.99
N GLY A 46 -2.91 -8.40 -9.80
CA GLY A 46 -2.90 -9.73 -9.18
C GLY A 46 -1.58 -10.13 -8.55
N ARG A 47 -0.63 -9.22 -8.45
CA ARG A 47 0.69 -9.53 -7.88
C ARG A 47 0.98 -8.64 -6.68
N LEU A 48 1.65 -9.21 -5.70
CA LEU A 48 2.13 -8.45 -4.55
C LEU A 48 3.48 -7.85 -4.94
N ILE A 49 3.52 -6.53 -5.14
CA ILE A 49 4.72 -5.86 -5.63
C ILE A 49 5.57 -5.23 -4.52
N ALA A 50 5.02 -5.10 -3.34
CA ALA A 50 5.77 -4.64 -2.17
C ALA A 50 5.04 -5.07 -0.91
N GLU A 51 5.77 -5.36 0.17
CA GLU A 51 5.17 -5.72 1.43
C GLU A 51 6.17 -5.43 2.54
N GLY A 52 5.71 -4.96 3.65
CA GLY A 52 6.55 -4.70 4.80
C GLY A 52 5.94 -3.68 5.74
N PRO A 53 6.72 -3.26 6.75
CA PRO A 53 6.29 -2.17 7.62
C PRO A 53 5.97 -0.92 6.81
N THR A 54 4.88 -0.25 7.17
CA THR A 54 4.40 0.92 6.43
C THR A 54 5.50 1.96 6.22
N ASP A 55 6.28 2.26 7.25
CA ASP A 55 7.32 3.26 7.15
C ASP A 55 8.46 2.86 6.22
N GLN A 56 8.75 1.58 6.12
CA GLN A 56 9.78 1.10 5.19
C GLN A 56 9.30 1.16 3.76
N VAL A 57 8.05 0.78 3.52
CA VAL A 57 7.48 0.83 2.17
C VAL A 57 7.38 2.27 1.68
N ARG A 58 7.06 3.20 2.58
CA ARG A 58 6.98 4.62 2.21
C ARG A 58 8.35 5.20 1.89
N ALA A 59 9.38 4.79 2.58
CA ALA A 59 10.74 5.28 2.37
C ALA A 59 10.85 6.81 2.44
N GLY A 60 10.22 7.41 3.45
CA GLY A 60 10.32 8.86 3.69
C GLY A 60 9.37 9.73 2.88
N ARG A 61 8.49 9.12 2.09
CA ARG A 61 7.50 9.84 1.28
C ARG A 61 6.09 9.42 1.72
N SER A 62 5.07 9.93 1.05
CA SER A 62 3.72 9.46 1.33
C SER A 62 3.53 8.06 0.75
N LEU A 63 2.61 7.30 1.33
CA LEU A 63 2.30 5.97 0.80
C LEU A 63 1.74 6.08 -0.61
N GLU A 64 0.99 7.15 -0.91
CA GLU A 64 0.50 7.39 -2.26
C GLU A 64 1.64 7.54 -3.25
N ASP A 65 2.65 8.34 -2.92
CA ASP A 65 3.81 8.51 -3.79
C ASP A 65 4.58 7.20 -3.95
N ALA A 66 4.72 6.45 -2.88
CA ALA A 66 5.37 5.15 -2.92
C ALA A 66 4.60 4.19 -3.83
N PHE A 67 3.27 4.19 -3.72
CA PHE A 67 2.42 3.34 -4.55
C PHE A 67 2.57 3.69 -6.04
N VAL A 68 2.49 4.97 -6.37
CA VAL A 68 2.61 5.43 -7.75
C VAL A 68 3.97 5.03 -8.33
N GLU A 69 5.03 5.22 -7.56
CA GLU A 69 6.37 4.88 -8.01
C GLU A 69 6.55 3.38 -8.20
N LEU A 70 6.07 2.58 -7.26
CA LEU A 70 6.20 1.12 -7.33
C LEU A 70 5.38 0.53 -8.47
N VAL A 71 4.16 1.01 -8.66
CA VAL A 71 3.32 0.58 -9.76
C VAL A 71 3.92 1.03 -11.08
N GLY A 72 4.43 2.25 -11.15
CA GLY A 72 5.08 2.76 -12.34
C GLY A 72 6.32 1.96 -12.72
N ALA A 73 7.14 1.60 -11.77
CA ALA A 73 8.33 0.78 -12.02
C ALA A 73 7.94 -0.61 -12.51
N SER A 74 6.93 -1.23 -11.88
CA SER A 74 6.44 -2.53 -12.30
C SER A 74 5.86 -2.48 -13.71
N HIS A 75 5.11 -1.42 -14.00
CA HIS A 75 4.49 -1.26 -15.31
C HIS A 75 5.54 -0.96 -16.39
N ALA A 76 6.52 -0.14 -16.08
CA ALA A 76 7.59 0.16 -17.02
C ALA A 76 8.39 -1.09 -17.38
N GLY A 77 8.65 -1.94 -16.40
CA GLY A 77 9.32 -3.20 -16.67
C GLY A 77 8.51 -4.09 -17.60
N ALA A 78 7.21 -4.15 -17.38
CA ALA A 78 6.33 -4.92 -18.24
C ALA A 78 6.27 -4.33 -19.66
N GLU A 79 6.26 -3.01 -19.76
CA GLU A 79 6.26 -2.34 -21.06
C GLU A 79 7.55 -2.61 -21.81
N GLU A 80 8.69 -2.60 -21.13
CA GLU A 80 9.95 -2.90 -21.77
C GLU A 80 9.96 -4.31 -22.34
N LEU A 81 9.47 -5.26 -21.59
CA LEU A 81 9.41 -6.64 -22.07
C LEU A 81 8.43 -6.76 -23.25
N GLY A 82 7.31 -6.08 -23.15
CA GLY A 82 6.33 -6.08 -24.23
C GLY A 82 6.89 -5.45 -25.49
N TRP A 83 7.71 -4.40 -25.33
CA TRP A 83 8.32 -3.74 -26.42
C TRP A 83 9.26 -4.64 -27.18
N LEU A 84 9.99 -5.47 -26.44
CA LEU A 84 10.86 -6.40 -27.11
C LEU A 84 10.07 -7.53 -27.71
N GLY A 85 8.94 -7.84 -27.17
CA GLY A 85 8.22 -8.93 -27.61
C GLY A 85 7.19 -8.64 -28.57
N THR A 86 6.67 -7.62 -28.65
CA THR A 86 5.73 -7.47 -29.51
C THR A 86 4.72 -6.79 -29.24
N TRP A 87 4.63 -6.41 -28.35
CA TRP A 87 3.78 -5.73 -28.00
C TRP A 87 2.92 -5.49 -28.88
N SER A 88 3.09 -5.95 -29.36
CA SER A 88 2.37 -5.81 -30.38
C SER A 88 1.14 -6.24 -30.01
N ALA A 89 0.99 -6.71 -29.26
CA ALA A 89 -0.24 -7.22 -29.04
C ALA A 89 -1.24 -6.39 -28.65
#